data_affd3cb64cc586788526771eb35ae238
#
_entry.id   affd3cb64cc586788526771eb35ae238
#
_cell.length_a   1.000
_cell.length_b   1.000
_cell.length_c   1.000
_cell.angle_alpha   90.00
_cell.angle_beta   90.00
_cell.angle_gamma   90.00
#
_symmetry.space_group_name_H-M   'P 1'
#
loop_
_entity.id
_entity.type
_entity.pdbx_description
1 polymer ?
#
loop_
_entity_poly.entity_id
_entity_poly.type
_entity_poly.pdbx_seq_one_letter_code
_entity_poly.pdbx_strand_id
1 'polypeptide(L)'
;MRAVDTNVIVRVIVRDDTQQTTSAEKFVEGGAWISTLALAEATWVLSSTYKFGVEDLMMAIAMLLNHRDFVLQDSDAVAAALALFRARPSLGFSDCLMLALARKAGHLPLGTFDRNIGRVNGAHKL
;
A
#
# COMPACT_ATOMS: atom_id res chain seq x y z
N MET A 1 -8.76 13.14 13.45
CA MET A 1 -8.91 11.83 12.80
C MET A 1 -7.97 10.84 13.46
N ARG A 2 -8.46 9.65 13.74
CA ARG A 2 -7.65 8.61 14.40
C ARG A 2 -6.90 7.79 13.36
N ALA A 3 -5.74 7.25 13.75
CA ALA A 3 -4.96 6.36 12.89
C ALA A 3 -5.30 4.90 13.16
N VAL A 4 -5.02 4.05 12.18
CA VAL A 4 -5.16 2.59 12.30
C VAL A 4 -3.82 1.92 12.08
N ASP A 5 -3.63 0.76 12.70
CA ASP A 5 -2.45 -0.06 12.46
C ASP A 5 -2.70 -1.09 11.35
N THR A 6 -1.68 -1.88 11.07
CA THR A 6 -1.70 -2.89 10.01
C THR A 6 -2.87 -3.86 10.16
N ASN A 7 -3.14 -4.35 11.36
CA ASN A 7 -4.17 -5.38 11.56
C ASN A 7 -5.58 -4.86 11.35
N VAL A 8 -5.84 -3.59 11.65
CA VAL A 8 -7.15 -2.99 11.34
C VAL A 8 -7.38 -2.99 9.84
N ILE A 9 -6.37 -2.60 9.06
CA ILE A 9 -6.44 -2.59 7.59
C ILE A 9 -6.73 -4.02 7.08
N VAL A 10 -5.98 -5.00 7.58
CA VAL A 10 -6.12 -6.39 7.16
C VAL A 10 -7.53 -6.92 7.49
N ARG A 11 -8.06 -6.61 8.68
CA ARG A 11 -9.41 -7.06 9.06
C ARG A 11 -10.49 -6.49 8.15
N VAL A 12 -10.37 -5.24 7.78
CA VAL A 12 -11.35 -4.61 6.87
C VAL A 12 -11.31 -5.25 5.49
N ILE A 13 -10.13 -5.65 5.02
CA ILE A 13 -9.96 -6.25 3.69
C ILE A 13 -10.36 -7.73 3.70
N VAL A 14 -9.81 -8.53 4.61
CA VAL A 14 -9.97 -9.99 4.61
C VAL A 14 -11.33 -10.43 5.15
N ARG A 15 -11.79 -9.79 6.23
CA ARG A 15 -13.13 -10.03 6.81
C ARG A 15 -13.36 -11.48 7.26
N ASP A 16 -12.31 -12.16 7.70
CA ASP A 16 -12.34 -13.56 8.12
C ASP A 16 -12.71 -13.76 9.60
N ASP A 17 -12.70 -12.68 10.38
CA ASP A 17 -13.08 -12.69 11.80
C ASP A 17 -14.20 -11.68 11.98
N THR A 18 -15.43 -12.18 12.16
CA THR A 18 -16.62 -11.33 12.21
C THR A 18 -16.55 -10.29 13.32
N GLN A 19 -16.08 -10.67 14.50
CA GLN A 19 -16.03 -9.77 15.65
C GLN A 19 -14.97 -8.67 15.43
N GLN A 20 -13.79 -9.03 14.98
CA GLN A 20 -12.73 -8.07 14.70
C GLN A 20 -13.09 -7.17 13.53
N THR A 21 -13.70 -7.72 12.49
CA THR A 21 -14.15 -6.94 11.33
C THR A 21 -15.17 -5.88 11.75
N THR A 22 -16.15 -6.26 12.57
CA THR A 22 -17.17 -5.34 13.08
C THR A 22 -16.52 -4.22 13.90
N SER A 23 -15.58 -4.58 14.79
CA SER A 23 -14.85 -3.58 15.60
C SER A 23 -14.02 -2.64 14.74
N ALA A 24 -13.34 -3.18 13.72
CA ALA A 24 -12.53 -2.39 12.80
C ALA A 24 -13.41 -1.40 12.00
N GLU A 25 -14.50 -1.89 11.44
CA GLU A 25 -15.41 -1.03 10.67
C GLU A 25 -16.00 0.09 11.52
N LYS A 26 -16.36 -0.24 12.76
CA LYS A 26 -16.89 0.75 13.69
C LYS A 26 -15.86 1.81 14.05
N PHE A 27 -14.62 1.41 14.23
CA PHE A 27 -13.52 2.33 14.54
C PHE A 27 -13.23 3.29 13.39
N VAL A 28 -13.26 2.80 12.14
CA VAL A 28 -12.92 3.64 10.97
C VAL A 28 -14.10 4.49 10.49
N GLU A 29 -15.31 4.21 10.97
CA GLU A 29 -16.49 4.96 10.60
C GLU A 29 -16.30 6.46 10.88
N GLY A 30 -16.54 7.29 9.89
CA GLY A 30 -16.35 8.74 10.00
C GLY A 30 -14.94 9.22 9.77
N GLY A 31 -14.02 8.32 9.45
CA GLY A 31 -12.67 8.68 9.04
C GLY A 31 -11.57 8.04 9.86
N ALA A 32 -10.57 7.51 9.17
CA ALA A 32 -9.36 6.95 9.77
C ALA A 32 -8.17 7.17 8.84
N TRP A 33 -7.01 7.41 9.44
CA TRP A 33 -5.78 7.70 8.70
C TRP A 33 -4.88 6.47 8.64
N ILE A 34 -4.35 6.20 7.45
CA ILE A 34 -3.42 5.09 7.19
C ILE A 34 -2.06 5.66 6.85
N SER A 35 -1.03 5.30 7.63
CA SER A 35 0.36 5.65 7.29
C SER A 35 0.87 4.81 6.13
N THR A 36 1.87 5.32 5.41
CA THR A 36 2.53 4.54 4.36
C THR A 36 3.18 3.28 4.92
N LEU A 37 3.68 3.34 6.15
CA LEU A 37 4.26 2.17 6.82
C LEU A 37 3.20 1.09 7.05
N ALA A 38 2.05 1.46 7.60
CA ALA A 38 0.96 0.51 7.84
C ALA A 38 0.44 -0.10 6.53
N LEU A 39 0.34 0.71 5.47
CA LEU A 39 -0.07 0.24 4.16
C LEU A 39 0.92 -0.79 3.60
N ALA A 40 2.22 -0.50 3.65
CA ALA A 40 3.25 -1.42 3.17
C ALA A 40 3.23 -2.74 3.94
N GLU A 41 3.14 -2.67 5.27
CA GLU A 41 3.03 -3.88 6.10
C GLU A 41 1.77 -4.67 5.78
N ALA A 42 0.64 -4.00 5.57
CA ALA A 42 -0.62 -4.67 5.24
C ALA A 42 -0.51 -5.44 3.92
N THR A 43 0.10 -4.87 2.89
CA THR A 43 0.30 -5.56 1.62
C THR A 43 1.18 -6.79 1.80
N TRP A 44 2.21 -6.70 2.63
CA TRP A 44 3.08 -7.84 2.94
C TRP A 44 2.32 -8.95 3.66
N VAL A 45 1.53 -8.61 4.67
CA VAL A 45 0.72 -9.59 5.42
C VAL A 45 -0.31 -10.26 4.51
N LEU A 46 -1.00 -9.48 3.67
CA LEU A 46 -1.97 -10.03 2.72
C LEU A 46 -1.31 -11.03 1.77
N SER A 47 -0.13 -10.71 1.28
CA SER A 47 0.61 -11.58 0.37
C SER A 47 1.16 -12.82 1.07
N SER A 48 1.83 -12.66 2.21
CA SER A 48 2.54 -13.76 2.89
C SER A 48 1.62 -14.66 3.69
N THR A 49 0.66 -14.09 4.42
CA THR A 49 -0.22 -14.84 5.33
C THR A 49 -1.50 -15.28 4.63
N TYR A 50 -2.13 -14.39 3.86
CA TYR A 50 -3.41 -14.65 3.22
C TYR A 50 -3.29 -15.06 1.75
N LYS A 51 -2.07 -15.16 1.24
CA LYS A 51 -1.77 -15.65 -0.11
C LYS A 51 -2.43 -14.83 -1.21
N PHE A 52 -2.58 -13.53 -1.00
CA PHE A 52 -3.07 -12.63 -2.04
C PHE A 52 -2.09 -12.62 -3.22
N GLY A 53 -2.61 -12.83 -4.41
CA GLY A 53 -1.85 -12.63 -5.64
C GLY A 53 -1.79 -11.16 -6.02
N VAL A 54 -1.13 -10.88 -7.13
CA VAL A 54 -0.93 -9.53 -7.64
C VAL A 54 -2.26 -8.80 -7.85
N GLU A 55 -3.23 -9.47 -8.49
CA GLU A 55 -4.54 -8.87 -8.77
C GLU A 55 -5.29 -8.53 -7.48
N ASP A 56 -5.23 -9.43 -6.51
CA ASP A 56 -5.88 -9.21 -5.20
C ASP A 56 -5.29 -8.00 -4.49
N LEU A 57 -3.96 -7.85 -4.53
CA LEU A 57 -3.27 -6.71 -3.93
C LEU A 57 -3.66 -5.41 -4.62
N MET A 58 -3.72 -5.41 -5.94
CA MET A 58 -4.14 -4.23 -6.71
C MET A 58 -5.56 -3.79 -6.33
N MET A 59 -6.47 -4.75 -6.23
CA MET A 59 -7.85 -4.47 -5.84
C MET A 59 -7.93 -3.94 -4.41
N ALA A 60 -7.17 -4.50 -3.49
CA ALA A 60 -7.14 -4.06 -2.10
C ALA A 60 -6.63 -2.63 -1.97
N ILE A 61 -5.52 -2.30 -2.64
CA ILE A 61 -4.95 -0.95 -2.61
C ILE A 61 -5.90 0.06 -3.23
N ALA A 62 -6.50 -0.28 -4.37
CA ALA A 62 -7.48 0.57 -5.04
C ALA A 62 -8.70 0.82 -4.14
N MET A 63 -9.16 -0.22 -3.44
CA MET A 63 -10.28 -0.10 -2.50
C MET A 63 -9.94 0.87 -1.37
N LEU A 64 -8.74 0.78 -0.80
CA LEU A 64 -8.31 1.69 0.26
C LEU A 64 -8.23 3.14 -0.24
N LEU A 65 -7.69 3.35 -1.44
CA LEU A 65 -7.59 4.69 -2.04
C LEU A 65 -8.96 5.32 -2.28
N ASN A 66 -9.97 4.52 -2.61
CA ASN A 66 -11.30 5.01 -2.95
C ASN A 66 -12.29 4.88 -1.79
N HIS A 67 -11.87 4.38 -0.64
CA HIS A 67 -12.74 4.16 0.50
C HIS A 67 -13.15 5.49 1.12
N ARG A 68 -14.44 5.62 1.39
CA ARG A 68 -15.03 6.84 1.94
C ARG A 68 -14.40 7.27 3.26
N ASP A 69 -14.05 6.30 4.10
CA ASP A 69 -13.63 6.57 5.48
C ASP A 69 -12.12 6.54 5.68
N PHE A 70 -11.33 6.10 4.70
CA PHE A 70 -9.87 6.07 4.82
C PHE A 70 -9.21 7.27 4.15
N VAL A 71 -8.25 7.85 4.85
CA VAL A 71 -7.35 8.86 4.32
C VAL A 71 -5.93 8.30 4.39
N LEU A 72 -5.31 8.14 3.23
CA LEU A 72 -3.96 7.58 3.15
C LEU A 72 -2.92 8.70 3.20
N GLN A 73 -1.87 8.49 3.98
CA GLN A 73 -0.70 9.34 3.94
C GLN A 73 -0.13 9.34 2.53
N ASP A 74 0.17 10.54 1.99
CA ASP A 74 0.71 10.69 0.64
C ASP A 74 -0.10 9.91 -0.41
N SER A 75 -1.42 10.08 -0.40
CA SER A 75 -2.33 9.33 -1.27
C SER A 75 -1.99 9.47 -2.75
N ASP A 76 -1.44 10.62 -3.18
CA ASP A 76 -0.96 10.83 -4.55
C ASP A 76 0.23 9.92 -4.88
N ALA A 77 1.17 9.74 -3.95
CA ALA A 77 2.27 8.81 -4.13
C ALA A 77 1.79 7.36 -4.16
N VAL A 78 0.81 7.01 -3.32
CA VAL A 78 0.20 5.67 -3.34
C VAL A 78 -0.48 5.39 -4.68
N ALA A 79 -1.21 6.36 -5.21
CA ALA A 79 -1.85 6.22 -6.53
C ALA A 79 -0.81 6.04 -7.65
N ALA A 80 0.28 6.79 -7.61
CA ALA A 80 1.38 6.66 -8.58
C ALA A 80 2.06 5.29 -8.46
N ALA A 81 2.28 4.82 -7.22
CA ALA A 81 2.85 3.50 -6.97
C ALA A 81 1.95 2.38 -7.50
N LEU A 82 0.64 2.50 -7.29
CA LEU A 82 -0.32 1.52 -7.81
C LEU A 82 -0.31 1.49 -9.35
N ALA A 83 -0.22 2.65 -10.00
CA ALA A 83 -0.14 2.72 -11.46
C ALA A 83 1.12 2.01 -11.99
N LEU A 84 2.26 2.23 -11.35
CA LEU A 84 3.51 1.55 -11.72
C LEU A 84 3.42 0.04 -11.47
N PHE A 85 2.85 -0.35 -10.35
CA PHE A 85 2.66 -1.76 -10.00
C PHE A 85 1.76 -2.47 -11.01
N ARG A 86 0.69 -1.82 -11.48
CA ARG A 86 -0.19 -2.35 -12.52
C ARG A 86 0.54 -2.52 -13.85
N ALA A 87 1.40 -1.56 -14.19
CA ALA A 87 2.17 -1.62 -15.43
C ALA A 87 3.27 -2.69 -15.38
N ARG A 88 3.88 -2.88 -14.21
CA ARG A 88 5.00 -3.79 -14.00
C ARG A 88 4.88 -4.55 -12.69
N PRO A 89 3.98 -5.56 -12.62
CA PRO A 89 3.68 -6.26 -11.36
C PRO A 89 4.88 -6.95 -10.71
N SER A 90 5.89 -7.32 -11.50
CA SER A 90 7.09 -7.99 -10.98
C SER A 90 7.92 -7.11 -10.04
N LEU A 91 7.68 -5.79 -10.04
CA LEU A 91 8.41 -4.88 -9.16
C LEU A 91 8.04 -5.05 -7.69
N GLY A 92 6.80 -5.45 -7.41
CA GLY A 92 6.27 -5.44 -6.06
C GLY A 92 5.81 -4.05 -5.64
N PHE A 93 4.73 -3.99 -4.87
CA PHE A 93 4.12 -2.71 -4.51
C PHE A 93 5.03 -1.86 -3.61
N SER A 94 5.70 -2.48 -2.63
CA SER A 94 6.55 -1.73 -1.69
C SER A 94 7.68 -0.99 -2.40
N ASP A 95 8.30 -1.61 -3.41
CA ASP A 95 9.35 -0.96 -4.19
C ASP A 95 8.79 0.19 -5.03
N CYS A 96 7.60 0.00 -5.62
CA CYS A 96 6.92 1.07 -6.34
C CYS A 96 6.61 2.25 -5.42
N LEU A 97 6.18 1.96 -4.20
CA LEU A 97 5.87 2.98 -3.20
C LEU A 97 7.12 3.74 -2.76
N MET A 98 8.24 3.03 -2.52
CA MET A 98 9.51 3.68 -2.17
C MET A 98 9.96 4.66 -3.25
N LEU A 99 9.87 4.27 -4.52
CA LEU A 99 10.22 5.15 -5.62
C LEU A 99 9.29 6.36 -5.70
N ALA A 100 7.99 6.15 -5.55
CA ALA A 100 7.01 7.24 -5.60
C ALA A 100 7.22 8.23 -4.46
N LEU A 101 7.51 7.74 -3.26
CA LEU A 101 7.79 8.59 -2.09
C LEU A 101 9.09 9.38 -2.27
N ALA A 102 10.14 8.74 -2.78
CA ALA A 102 11.41 9.41 -3.07
C ALA A 102 11.20 10.53 -4.10
N ARG A 103 10.43 10.25 -5.15
CA ARG A 103 10.12 11.24 -6.19
C ARG A 103 9.35 12.42 -5.60
N LYS A 104 8.31 12.13 -4.81
CA LYS A 104 7.50 13.19 -4.19
C LYS A 104 8.33 14.07 -3.26
N ALA A 105 9.25 13.46 -2.51
CA ALA A 105 10.13 14.19 -1.58
C ALA A 105 11.26 14.94 -2.28
N GLY A 106 11.48 14.72 -3.57
CA GLY A 106 12.52 15.39 -4.34
C GLY A 106 13.90 14.76 -4.19
N HIS A 107 13.96 13.47 -3.86
CA HIS A 107 15.22 12.76 -3.58
C HIS A 107 15.47 11.64 -4.59
N LEU A 108 15.58 11.99 -5.86
CA LEU A 108 15.97 11.05 -6.90
C LEU A 108 17.45 11.23 -7.26
N PRO A 109 18.13 10.17 -7.77
CA PRO A 109 17.59 8.84 -8.01
C PRO A 109 17.50 7.98 -6.75
N LEU A 110 16.59 7.01 -6.76
CA LEU A 110 16.52 5.98 -5.73
C LEU A 110 17.60 4.93 -6.01
N GLY A 111 18.58 4.81 -5.11
CA GLY A 111 19.62 3.80 -5.22
C GLY A 111 19.10 2.41 -4.87
N THR A 112 19.46 1.41 -5.67
CA THR A 112 18.99 0.04 -5.47
C THR A 112 19.98 -0.97 -6.04
N PHE A 113 20.03 -2.16 -5.44
CA PHE A 113 20.72 -3.31 -6.01
C PHE A 113 19.78 -4.19 -6.83
N ASP A 114 18.46 -3.98 -6.76
CA ASP A 114 17.46 -4.78 -7.46
C ASP A 114 17.46 -4.43 -8.95
N ARG A 115 17.54 -5.47 -9.79
CA ARG A 115 17.56 -5.30 -11.25
C ARG A 115 16.25 -4.78 -11.81
N ASN A 116 15.13 -5.20 -11.24
CA ASN A 116 13.83 -4.84 -11.77
C ASN A 116 13.51 -3.38 -11.53
N ILE A 117 13.57 -2.94 -10.26
CA ILE A 117 13.30 -1.54 -9.94
C ILE A 117 14.42 -0.62 -10.49
N GLY A 118 15.64 -1.12 -10.59
CA GLY A 118 16.78 -0.36 -11.12
C GLY A 118 16.63 0.07 -12.58
N ARG A 119 15.71 -0.56 -13.33
CA ARG A 119 15.42 -0.20 -14.72
C ARG A 119 14.35 0.86 -14.86
N VAL A 120 13.69 1.23 -13.77
CA VAL A 120 12.61 2.20 -13.80
C VAL A 120 13.19 3.61 -13.77
N ASN A 121 12.56 4.52 -14.53
CA ASN A 121 12.95 5.93 -14.52
C ASN A 121 12.87 6.48 -13.09
N GLY A 122 13.95 7.10 -12.65
CA GLY A 122 14.08 7.63 -11.29
C GLY A 122 14.85 6.72 -10.35
N ALA A 123 15.13 5.48 -10.74
CA ALA A 123 15.96 4.56 -9.97
C ALA A 123 17.38 4.50 -10.56
N HIS A 124 18.34 4.10 -9.71
CA HIS A 124 19.73 3.93 -10.11
C HIS A 124 20.26 2.62 -9.52
N LYS A 125 20.55 1.66 -10.40
CA LYS A 125 21.10 0.38 -9.98
C LYS A 125 22.58 0.55 -9.61
N LEU A 126 22.90 0.12 -8.42
CA LEU A 126 24.28 0.14 -7.91
C LEU A 126 25.10 -1.08 -8.35
#